data_f411b411fd2932d187ae65f5983d8176
#
_entry.id   f411b411fd2932d187ae65f5983d8176
#
_cell.length_a   1.000
_cell.length_b   1.000
_cell.length_c   1.000
_cell.angle_alpha   90.00
_cell.angle_beta   90.00
_cell.angle_gamma   90.00
#
_symmetry.space_group_name_H-M   'P 1'
#
loop_
_entity.id
_entity.type
_entity.pdbx_description
1 polymer ?
#
loop_
_entity_poly.entity_id
_entity_poly.type
_entity_poly.pdbx_seq_one_letter_code
_entity_poly.pdbx_strand_id
1 'polypeptide(L)'
;MISGAYEKENIELLGRKRIYTDVDRITYDNVISVLQDAVLLHNQNAASMAYLLKYEKGIQPLKRKKVIREDIDIEVVDNIANQVTEFKLGYNWGNPITYVQRGNRDMSGNKPESDDDAVSILNEMNDAESAFAKDQELARYIEICGIGYQMVDVKRENDDRSAFDLFVPNPLYAFVVYRNNIAETPMMGVTFRRLSNGNTYYTCITEDSRYEIKNIIKIENGIPTKEEWSFNDNRPNYRGEKNPLKKVPVVEFVRAYDRMGCFERQIPDMDALNIEVSDFANSVAQNTQEIWWGNDFEFPKDANGNTQSAKSGQWIMTKTLANGQKPLIQPLSSTFDYGGVQANIESKRNTILQKCYVPLQTDPGGGSTANAMSLSSGWSAAENSALKEEQIIRRSKMMVLELELAAIELRSNWFEGSPVLKLKLSDVVPKFTRLKTYDLGTKTNSMIAMIKSGVNGRVAMQTVDLFPDVAQAWNDSREMIEKLQESLIKKEETSTQPAQSDKREMADNTDQTGNSPILDGMNTDRNGDANG
;
A
#
# COMPACT_ATOMS: atom_id res chain seq x y z
N MET A 1 -16.10 -20.04 9.50
CA MET A 1 -17.43 -19.36 9.59
C MET A 1 -17.16 -17.87 9.50
N ILE A 2 -17.64 -17.21 8.46
CA ILE A 2 -17.58 -15.77 8.28
C ILE A 2 -18.46 -15.14 9.37
N SER A 3 -17.98 -14.05 10.02
CA SER A 3 -18.69 -13.45 11.14
C SER A 3 -20.12 -13.07 10.74
N GLY A 4 -21.08 -13.25 11.66
CA GLY A 4 -22.50 -13.01 11.38
C GLY A 4 -22.91 -11.58 10.95
N ALA A 5 -21.92 -10.66 10.77
CA ALA A 5 -22.12 -9.34 10.19
C ALA A 5 -22.28 -9.39 8.67
N TYR A 6 -21.54 -10.29 8.04
CA TYR A 6 -21.57 -10.51 6.59
C TYR A 6 -22.84 -11.28 6.17
N GLU A 7 -23.29 -12.22 7.01
CA GLU A 7 -24.55 -12.95 6.75
C GLU A 7 -25.77 -12.05 6.71
N LYS A 8 -25.79 -10.94 7.47
CA LYS A 8 -26.91 -9.98 7.47
C LYS A 8 -26.99 -9.12 6.21
N GLU A 9 -25.86 -8.87 5.56
CA GLU A 9 -25.78 -8.01 4.37
C GLU A 9 -25.66 -8.81 3.06
N ASN A 10 -25.63 -10.15 3.12
CA ASN A 10 -25.39 -11.05 1.98
C ASN A 10 -24.12 -10.69 1.19
N ILE A 11 -23.08 -10.19 1.87
CA ILE A 11 -21.82 -9.79 1.26
C ILE A 11 -20.85 -10.96 1.32
N GLU A 12 -20.48 -11.49 0.17
CA GLU A 12 -19.43 -12.50 0.06
C GLU A 12 -18.06 -11.83 -0.08
N LEU A 13 -17.20 -11.97 0.95
CA LEU A 13 -15.81 -11.49 0.91
C LEU A 13 -14.87 -12.60 0.41
N LEU A 14 -15.07 -13.01 -0.82
CA LEU A 14 -14.28 -14.06 -1.48
C LEU A 14 -13.39 -13.50 -2.62
N GLY A 15 -13.19 -12.19 -2.64
CA GLY A 15 -12.55 -11.49 -3.75
C GLY A 15 -13.56 -11.09 -4.84
N ARG A 16 -13.10 -10.22 -5.75
CA ARG A 16 -13.98 -9.73 -6.84
C ARG A 16 -14.02 -10.74 -7.96
N LYS A 17 -15.23 -11.09 -8.40
CA LYS A 17 -15.41 -12.00 -9.53
C LYS A 17 -15.07 -11.28 -10.84
N ARG A 18 -14.35 -11.96 -11.73
CA ARG A 18 -14.13 -11.46 -13.08
C ARG A 18 -15.41 -11.66 -13.90
N ILE A 19 -15.74 -10.70 -14.74
CA ILE A 19 -16.96 -10.68 -15.54
C ILE A 19 -16.64 -11.23 -16.92
N TYR A 20 -17.30 -12.32 -17.30
CA TYR A 20 -17.10 -12.99 -18.57
C TYR A 20 -18.33 -12.90 -19.46
N THR A 21 -18.09 -13.03 -20.76
CA THR A 21 -19.13 -13.23 -21.78
C THR A 21 -18.74 -14.38 -22.70
N ASP A 22 -19.74 -15.15 -23.12
CA ASP A 22 -19.57 -16.26 -24.06
C ASP A 22 -19.70 -15.80 -25.53
N VAL A 23 -19.98 -14.52 -25.75
CA VAL A 23 -20.11 -13.92 -27.07
C VAL A 23 -18.73 -13.74 -27.70
N ASP A 24 -18.58 -14.21 -28.95
CA ASP A 24 -17.30 -14.06 -29.67
C ASP A 24 -16.95 -12.64 -30.05
N ARG A 25 -17.94 -11.80 -30.31
CA ARG A 25 -17.76 -10.38 -30.64
C ARG A 25 -18.92 -9.55 -30.14
N ILE A 26 -18.62 -8.44 -29.50
CA ILE A 26 -19.62 -7.48 -29.04
C ILE A 26 -19.89 -6.48 -30.18
N THR A 27 -21.16 -6.40 -30.59
CA THR A 27 -21.64 -5.58 -31.71
C THR A 27 -22.80 -4.70 -31.22
N TYR A 28 -23.26 -3.82 -32.10
CA TYR A 28 -24.45 -2.98 -31.83
C TYR A 28 -25.67 -3.81 -31.41
N ASP A 29 -25.86 -4.99 -31.99
CA ASP A 29 -27.07 -5.81 -31.80
C ASP A 29 -27.09 -6.54 -30.44
N ASN A 30 -25.92 -6.82 -29.86
CA ASN A 30 -25.82 -7.61 -28.64
C ASN A 30 -25.24 -6.86 -27.43
N VAL A 31 -24.69 -5.64 -27.61
CA VAL A 31 -24.00 -4.90 -26.55
C VAL A 31 -24.90 -4.63 -25.33
N ILE A 32 -26.19 -4.36 -25.54
CA ILE A 32 -27.14 -4.11 -24.45
C ILE A 32 -27.37 -5.38 -23.62
N SER A 33 -27.54 -6.53 -24.28
CA SER A 33 -27.72 -7.81 -23.57
C SER A 33 -26.47 -8.18 -22.76
N VAL A 34 -25.29 -8.08 -23.37
CA VAL A 34 -24.01 -8.33 -22.68
C VAL A 34 -23.81 -7.38 -21.50
N LEU A 35 -24.18 -6.10 -21.67
CA LEU A 35 -24.11 -5.13 -20.59
C LEU A 35 -25.03 -5.46 -19.42
N GLN A 36 -26.27 -5.89 -19.70
CA GLN A 36 -27.24 -6.27 -18.67
C GLN A 36 -26.71 -7.42 -17.80
N ASP A 37 -26.20 -8.47 -18.42
CA ASP A 37 -25.62 -9.62 -17.72
C ASP A 37 -24.38 -9.20 -16.90
N ALA A 38 -23.53 -8.39 -17.50
CA ALA A 38 -22.31 -7.89 -16.84
C ALA A 38 -22.64 -7.00 -15.63
N VAL A 39 -23.66 -6.14 -15.70
CA VAL A 39 -24.08 -5.26 -14.60
C VAL A 39 -24.58 -6.06 -13.40
N LEU A 40 -25.27 -7.17 -13.62
CA LEU A 40 -25.72 -8.04 -12.52
C LEU A 40 -24.53 -8.57 -11.70
N LEU A 41 -23.50 -9.06 -12.39
CA LEU A 41 -22.27 -9.54 -11.73
C LEU A 41 -21.48 -8.39 -11.09
N HIS A 42 -21.40 -7.25 -11.78
CA HIS A 42 -20.73 -6.08 -11.25
C HIS A 42 -21.38 -5.54 -9.98
N ASN A 43 -22.71 -5.55 -9.89
CA ASN A 43 -23.42 -5.11 -8.69
C ASN A 43 -23.04 -5.95 -7.45
N GLN A 44 -22.78 -7.25 -7.59
CA GLN A 44 -22.27 -8.09 -6.50
C GLN A 44 -20.86 -7.64 -6.07
N ASN A 45 -19.97 -7.42 -7.04
CA ASN A 45 -18.64 -6.89 -6.76
C ASN A 45 -18.70 -5.49 -6.11
N ALA A 46 -19.57 -4.61 -6.62
CA ALA A 46 -19.74 -3.26 -6.12
C ALA A 46 -20.22 -3.22 -4.67
N ALA A 47 -21.16 -4.12 -4.29
CA ALA A 47 -21.61 -4.25 -2.90
C ALA A 47 -20.43 -4.59 -1.96
N SER A 48 -19.62 -5.57 -2.33
CA SER A 48 -18.42 -5.96 -1.56
C SER A 48 -17.40 -4.83 -1.49
N MET A 49 -17.13 -4.14 -2.60
CA MET A 49 -16.20 -3.01 -2.64
C MET A 49 -16.69 -1.82 -1.80
N ALA A 50 -17.99 -1.50 -1.87
CA ALA A 50 -18.58 -0.44 -1.07
C ALA A 50 -18.47 -0.72 0.44
N TYR A 51 -18.64 -1.99 0.83
CA TYR A 51 -18.42 -2.42 2.21
C TYR A 51 -16.95 -2.21 2.63
N LEU A 52 -15.98 -2.67 1.83
CA LEU A 52 -14.55 -2.51 2.15
C LEU A 52 -14.12 -1.05 2.24
N LEU A 53 -14.64 -0.18 1.36
CA LEU A 53 -14.37 1.26 1.40
C LEU A 53 -14.94 1.93 2.67
N LYS A 54 -16.09 1.46 3.18
CA LYS A 54 -16.63 1.91 4.46
C LYS A 54 -15.82 1.38 5.62
N TYR A 55 -15.44 0.10 5.57
CA TYR A 55 -14.66 -0.56 6.61
C TYR A 55 -13.30 0.12 6.82
N GLU A 56 -12.61 0.46 5.75
CA GLU A 56 -11.34 1.20 5.80
C GLU A 56 -11.51 2.59 6.43
N LYS A 57 -12.64 3.26 6.20
CA LYS A 57 -12.96 4.55 6.83
C LYS A 57 -13.32 4.46 8.32
N GLY A 58 -13.29 3.28 8.91
CA GLY A 58 -13.64 3.05 10.31
C GLY A 58 -15.13 2.83 10.55
N ILE A 59 -15.95 2.73 9.49
CA ILE A 59 -17.37 2.35 9.61
C ILE A 59 -17.42 0.82 9.63
N GLN A 60 -17.15 0.25 10.81
CA GLN A 60 -17.03 -1.19 11.02
C GLN A 60 -18.19 -1.71 11.86
N PRO A 61 -18.71 -2.93 11.59
CA PRO A 61 -19.80 -3.48 12.36
C PRO A 61 -19.34 -3.90 13.75
N LEU A 62 -19.94 -3.32 14.78
CA LEU A 62 -19.67 -3.67 16.17
C LEU A 62 -20.88 -4.40 16.75
N LYS A 63 -20.79 -5.73 16.90
CA LYS A 63 -21.88 -6.54 17.42
C LYS A 63 -21.58 -6.98 18.85
N ARG A 64 -22.04 -6.19 19.82
CA ARG A 64 -22.00 -6.55 21.24
C ARG A 64 -23.34 -7.12 21.68
N LYS A 65 -23.29 -8.22 22.43
CA LYS A 65 -24.48 -8.84 23.06
C LYS A 65 -24.51 -8.63 24.58
N LYS A 66 -23.49 -8.05 25.17
CA LYS A 66 -23.38 -7.88 26.61
C LYS A 66 -23.89 -6.51 27.01
N VAL A 67 -25.14 -6.46 27.47
CA VAL A 67 -25.66 -5.30 28.16
C VAL A 67 -25.59 -5.61 29.67
N ILE A 68 -24.51 -5.17 30.33
CA ILE A 68 -24.36 -5.30 31.79
C ILE A 68 -25.03 -4.11 32.47
N ARG A 69 -24.87 -2.94 31.87
CA ARG A 69 -25.51 -1.67 32.31
C ARG A 69 -25.89 -0.89 31.06
N GLU A 70 -27.13 -0.40 31.04
CA GLU A 70 -27.64 0.37 29.89
C GLU A 70 -26.99 1.75 29.73
N ASP A 71 -26.39 2.27 30.81
CA ASP A 71 -25.74 3.58 30.86
C ASP A 71 -24.25 3.54 30.44
N ILE A 72 -23.69 2.35 30.23
CA ILE A 72 -22.30 2.16 29.81
C ILE A 72 -22.29 1.29 28.54
N ASP A 73 -22.22 1.93 27.38
CA ASP A 73 -22.09 1.28 26.10
C ASP A 73 -21.11 2.06 25.20
N ILE A 74 -19.83 1.90 25.53
CA ILE A 74 -18.74 2.54 24.79
C ILE A 74 -18.37 1.62 23.63
N GLU A 75 -18.50 2.11 22.41
CA GLU A 75 -18.07 1.44 21.20
C GLU A 75 -16.77 2.04 20.72
N VAL A 76 -15.73 1.21 20.58
CA VAL A 76 -14.41 1.62 20.13
C VAL A 76 -14.03 0.79 18.91
N VAL A 77 -13.63 1.46 17.85
CA VAL A 77 -13.10 0.84 16.63
C VAL A 77 -11.60 1.14 16.54
N ASP A 78 -10.77 0.12 16.65
CA ASP A 78 -9.34 0.21 16.30
C ASP A 78 -9.19 0.01 14.79
N ASN A 79 -9.10 1.11 14.05
CA ASN A 79 -9.13 1.07 12.60
C ASN A 79 -7.81 0.59 11.99
N ILE A 80 -7.45 -0.67 12.25
CA ILE A 80 -6.26 -1.33 11.68
C ILE A 80 -6.33 -1.38 10.15
N ALA A 81 -7.53 -1.49 9.57
CA ALA A 81 -7.70 -1.54 8.12
C ALA A 81 -7.11 -0.30 7.43
N ASN A 82 -7.34 0.90 7.99
CA ASN A 82 -6.72 2.13 7.49
C ASN A 82 -5.20 2.12 7.68
N GLN A 83 -4.71 1.69 8.85
CA GLN A 83 -3.26 1.60 9.11
C GLN A 83 -2.54 0.70 8.10
N VAL A 84 -3.13 -0.46 7.77
CA VAL A 84 -2.61 -1.39 6.76
C VAL A 84 -2.61 -0.75 5.38
N THR A 85 -3.72 -0.10 5.00
CA THR A 85 -3.86 0.56 3.69
C THR A 85 -2.84 1.67 3.53
N GLU A 86 -2.71 2.59 4.50
CA GLU A 86 -1.76 3.71 4.44
C GLU A 86 -0.31 3.21 4.39
N PHE A 87 0.03 2.15 5.15
CA PHE A 87 1.34 1.53 5.03
C PHE A 87 1.61 1.02 3.61
N LYS A 88 0.66 0.28 3.03
CA LYS A 88 0.79 -0.26 1.67
C LYS A 88 0.91 0.83 0.62
N LEU A 89 0.12 1.89 0.72
CA LEU A 89 0.19 3.05 -0.16
C LEU A 89 1.56 3.72 -0.08
N GLY A 90 2.04 4.02 1.12
CA GLY A 90 3.33 4.65 1.31
C GLY A 90 4.50 3.78 0.86
N TYR A 91 4.45 2.47 1.15
CA TYR A 91 5.57 1.58 0.85
C TYR A 91 5.62 1.14 -0.62
N ASN A 92 4.48 0.72 -1.21
CA ASN A 92 4.44 0.19 -2.56
C ASN A 92 4.36 1.28 -3.64
N TRP A 93 3.70 2.41 -3.33
CA TRP A 93 3.31 3.44 -4.29
C TRP A 93 3.79 4.84 -3.91
N GLY A 94 4.64 4.96 -2.90
CA GLY A 94 5.14 6.26 -2.41
C GLY A 94 6.04 7.00 -3.38
N ASN A 95 6.60 6.32 -4.38
CA ASN A 95 7.40 6.93 -5.44
C ASN A 95 6.69 6.81 -6.79
N PRO A 96 6.94 7.76 -7.71
CA PRO A 96 6.47 7.66 -9.09
C PRO A 96 6.90 6.38 -9.77
N ILE A 97 5.98 5.76 -10.53
CA ILE A 97 6.32 4.70 -11.46
C ILE A 97 6.83 5.38 -12.73
N THR A 98 8.10 5.19 -13.04
CA THR A 98 8.74 5.75 -14.23
C THR A 98 8.94 4.70 -15.29
N TYR A 99 8.86 5.08 -16.55
CA TYR A 99 9.26 4.21 -17.63
C TYR A 99 10.77 4.30 -17.86
N VAL A 100 11.41 3.16 -18.05
CA VAL A 100 12.84 3.08 -18.34
C VAL A 100 13.05 2.21 -19.56
N GLN A 101 14.10 2.53 -20.31
CA GLN A 101 14.46 1.75 -21.47
C GLN A 101 14.98 0.38 -21.04
N ARG A 102 14.44 -0.67 -21.64
CA ARG A 102 15.01 -2.01 -21.52
C ARG A 102 16.34 -2.01 -22.24
N GLY A 103 17.45 -2.27 -21.52
CA GLY A 103 18.78 -2.29 -22.12
C GLY A 103 18.83 -3.29 -23.25
N ASN A 104 18.77 -2.80 -24.49
CA ASN A 104 19.07 -3.57 -25.68
C ASN A 104 20.60 -3.68 -25.72
N ARG A 105 21.14 -4.76 -25.20
CA ARG A 105 22.54 -5.10 -25.40
C ARG A 105 22.66 -5.61 -26.83
N ASP A 106 22.92 -4.68 -27.72
CA ASP A 106 23.55 -5.04 -28.96
C ASP A 106 24.88 -5.73 -28.61
N MET A 107 25.17 -6.89 -29.21
CA MET A 107 26.40 -7.65 -28.94
C MET A 107 27.70 -6.85 -29.22
N SER A 108 27.59 -5.68 -29.84
CA SER A 108 28.69 -4.78 -30.16
C SER A 108 28.93 -3.68 -29.12
N GLY A 109 28.14 -3.56 -28.08
CA GLY A 109 28.35 -2.60 -26.99
C GLY A 109 28.05 -1.14 -27.31
N ASN A 110 27.64 -0.81 -28.52
CA ASN A 110 27.24 0.54 -28.90
C ASN A 110 25.75 0.74 -28.67
N LYS A 111 25.41 1.58 -27.69
CA LYS A 111 24.05 2.04 -27.44
C LYS A 111 23.75 3.21 -28.38
N PRO A 112 22.65 3.22 -29.15
CA PRO A 112 22.21 4.43 -29.83
C PRO A 112 21.86 5.49 -28.77
N GLU A 113 22.50 6.63 -28.83
CA GLU A 113 22.26 7.80 -27.94
C GLU A 113 20.82 8.34 -28.01
N SER A 114 20.08 7.97 -29.06
CA SER A 114 18.75 8.51 -29.36
C SER A 114 17.58 7.91 -28.58
N ASP A 115 17.77 6.79 -27.87
CA ASP A 115 16.65 6.07 -27.26
C ASP A 115 16.30 6.58 -25.86
N ASP A 116 17.24 7.17 -25.13
CA ASP A 116 17.02 7.72 -23.79
C ASP A 116 16.11 8.98 -23.88
N ASP A 117 16.21 9.77 -24.93
CA ASP A 117 15.36 10.95 -25.17
C ASP A 117 13.88 10.56 -25.40
N ALA A 118 13.63 9.45 -26.08
CA ALA A 118 12.28 8.99 -26.39
C ALA A 118 11.52 8.56 -25.12
N VAL A 119 12.19 7.88 -24.19
CA VAL A 119 11.59 7.47 -22.90
C VAL A 119 11.42 8.68 -21.97
N SER A 120 12.32 9.66 -22.02
CA SER A 120 12.18 10.92 -21.29
C SER A 120 10.90 11.65 -21.71
N ILE A 121 10.67 11.80 -23.03
CA ILE A 121 9.45 12.43 -23.55
C ILE A 121 8.18 11.67 -23.12
N LEU A 122 8.20 10.33 -23.11
CA LEU A 122 7.08 9.54 -22.60
C LEU A 122 6.80 9.82 -21.11
N ASN A 123 7.84 9.93 -20.29
CA ASN A 123 7.69 10.28 -18.87
C ASN A 123 7.15 11.71 -18.72
N GLU A 124 7.63 12.68 -19.52
CA GLU A 124 7.12 14.06 -19.53
C GLU A 124 5.62 14.11 -19.89
N MET A 125 5.15 13.30 -20.85
CA MET A 125 3.74 13.18 -21.18
C MET A 125 2.93 12.63 -20.01
N ASN A 126 3.45 11.63 -19.29
CA ASN A 126 2.82 11.08 -18.09
C ASN A 126 2.79 12.10 -16.95
N ASP A 127 3.84 12.89 -16.78
CA ASP A 127 3.86 13.98 -15.79
C ASP A 127 2.85 15.07 -16.12
N ALA A 128 2.72 15.43 -17.42
CA ALA A 128 1.70 16.38 -17.88
C ALA A 128 0.27 15.91 -17.57
N GLU A 129 0.04 14.59 -17.59
CA GLU A 129 -1.22 13.96 -17.19
C GLU A 129 -1.34 13.72 -15.67
N SER A 130 -0.37 14.15 -14.88
CA SER A 130 -0.32 13.90 -13.42
C SER A 130 -0.43 12.42 -13.08
N ALA A 131 0.27 11.56 -13.83
CA ALA A 131 0.18 10.11 -13.71
C ALA A 131 0.46 9.63 -12.28
N PHE A 132 1.41 10.25 -11.58
CA PHE A 132 1.73 9.89 -10.19
C PHE A 132 0.52 10.07 -9.25
N ALA A 133 -0.18 11.20 -9.31
CA ALA A 133 -1.37 11.42 -8.48
C ALA A 133 -2.49 10.43 -8.82
N LYS A 134 -2.68 10.15 -10.12
CA LYS A 134 -3.64 9.15 -10.60
C LYS A 134 -3.26 7.73 -10.18
N ASP A 135 -1.98 7.41 -10.15
CA ASP A 135 -1.48 6.12 -9.66
C ASP A 135 -1.69 5.96 -8.14
N GLN A 136 -1.59 7.03 -7.35
CA GLN A 136 -1.94 7.01 -5.92
C GLN A 136 -3.44 6.73 -5.71
N GLU A 137 -4.32 7.35 -6.52
CA GLU A 137 -5.75 7.08 -6.47
C GLU A 137 -6.06 5.63 -6.88
N LEU A 138 -5.46 5.15 -7.96
CA LEU A 138 -5.57 3.76 -8.43
C LEU A 138 -5.10 2.77 -7.35
N ALA A 139 -3.95 3.04 -6.74
CA ALA A 139 -3.37 2.24 -5.68
C ALA A 139 -4.33 2.09 -4.50
N ARG A 140 -4.98 3.18 -4.08
CA ARG A 140 -5.96 3.15 -3.00
C ARG A 140 -7.11 2.19 -3.32
N TYR A 141 -7.64 2.22 -4.54
CA TYR A 141 -8.67 1.26 -4.95
C TYR A 141 -8.15 -0.17 -4.99
N ILE A 142 -6.94 -0.40 -5.50
CA ILE A 142 -6.33 -1.73 -5.56
C ILE A 142 -6.13 -2.30 -4.16
N GLU A 143 -5.59 -1.51 -3.23
CA GLU A 143 -5.29 -1.98 -1.87
C GLU A 143 -6.57 -2.25 -1.07
N ILE A 144 -7.60 -1.41 -1.18
CA ILE A 144 -8.85 -1.58 -0.43
C ILE A 144 -9.75 -2.61 -1.09
N CYS A 145 -10.01 -2.46 -2.40
CA CYS A 145 -11.01 -3.26 -3.11
C CYS A 145 -10.44 -4.53 -3.74
N GLY A 146 -9.10 -4.68 -3.79
CA GLY A 146 -8.42 -5.76 -4.49
C GLY A 146 -8.34 -5.59 -6.00
N ILE A 147 -9.08 -4.62 -6.56
CA ILE A 147 -9.11 -4.25 -7.98
C ILE A 147 -9.21 -2.74 -8.15
N GLY A 148 -8.69 -2.24 -9.25
CA GLY A 148 -8.82 -0.86 -9.71
C GLY A 148 -8.80 -0.81 -11.23
N TYR A 149 -9.11 0.35 -11.78
CA TYR A 149 -9.15 0.54 -13.23
C TYR A 149 -8.41 1.81 -13.63
N GLN A 150 -7.69 1.73 -14.74
CA GLN A 150 -7.09 2.88 -15.39
C GLN A 150 -7.55 2.91 -16.84
N MET A 151 -7.90 4.09 -17.34
CA MET A 151 -8.40 4.27 -18.69
C MET A 151 -7.52 5.26 -19.42
N VAL A 152 -7.16 4.94 -20.67
CA VAL A 152 -6.44 5.80 -21.58
C VAL A 152 -7.39 6.19 -22.71
N ASP A 153 -7.51 7.47 -23.01
CA ASP A 153 -8.26 7.96 -24.19
C ASP A 153 -7.33 8.84 -25.03
N VAL A 154 -7.63 8.95 -26.31
CA VAL A 154 -6.86 9.82 -27.21
C VAL A 154 -7.25 11.28 -26.95
N LYS A 155 -6.28 12.13 -26.67
CA LYS A 155 -6.52 13.53 -26.40
C LYS A 155 -7.18 14.22 -27.62
N ARG A 156 -8.26 14.94 -27.39
CA ARG A 156 -9.04 15.57 -28.44
C ARG A 156 -8.59 16.99 -28.77
N GLU A 157 -8.05 17.66 -27.76
CA GLU A 157 -7.55 19.04 -27.87
C GLU A 157 -6.11 19.04 -28.37
N ASN A 158 -5.71 20.12 -29.07
CA ASN A 158 -4.32 20.33 -29.44
C ASN A 158 -3.55 20.73 -28.17
N ASP A 159 -2.92 19.76 -27.53
CA ASP A 159 -2.03 19.93 -26.39
C ASP A 159 -0.68 19.30 -26.73
N ASP A 160 0.33 20.11 -26.83
CA ASP A 160 1.69 19.68 -27.19
C ASP A 160 2.36 18.87 -26.08
N ARG A 161 1.77 18.84 -24.88
CA ARG A 161 2.36 18.19 -23.70
C ARG A 161 2.07 16.70 -23.62
N SER A 162 0.91 16.24 -24.12
CA SER A 162 0.53 14.82 -24.07
C SER A 162 -0.37 14.44 -25.23
N ALA A 163 -0.21 13.22 -25.74
CA ALA A 163 -1.04 12.64 -26.80
C ALA A 163 -2.31 11.95 -26.28
N PHE A 164 -2.38 11.69 -25.00
CA PHE A 164 -3.43 10.92 -24.35
C PHE A 164 -3.96 11.59 -23.11
N ASP A 165 -5.17 11.22 -22.72
CA ASP A 165 -5.76 11.52 -21.42
C ASP A 165 -5.74 10.26 -20.57
N LEU A 166 -5.36 10.39 -19.30
CA LEU A 166 -5.31 9.31 -18.33
C LEU A 166 -6.39 9.50 -17.27
N PHE A 167 -7.20 8.47 -17.00
CA PHE A 167 -8.27 8.51 -16.00
C PHE A 167 -8.20 7.32 -15.06
N VAL A 168 -8.64 7.52 -13.83
CA VAL A 168 -8.82 6.46 -12.82
C VAL A 168 -10.29 6.44 -12.39
N PRO A 169 -11.13 5.66 -13.09
CA PRO A 169 -12.52 5.55 -12.71
C PRO A 169 -12.68 4.79 -11.39
N ASN A 170 -13.60 5.27 -10.55
CA ASN A 170 -13.94 4.58 -9.31
C ASN A 170 -14.43 3.15 -9.62
N PRO A 171 -13.90 2.11 -8.99
CA PRO A 171 -14.24 0.72 -9.29
C PRO A 171 -15.70 0.35 -8.99
N LEU A 172 -16.42 1.19 -8.25
CA LEU A 172 -17.87 1.04 -8.09
C LEU A 172 -18.65 1.36 -9.38
N TYR A 173 -18.04 2.12 -10.28
CA TYR A 173 -18.67 2.65 -11.49
C TYR A 173 -17.90 2.29 -12.77
N ALA A 174 -17.01 1.31 -12.69
CA ALA A 174 -16.25 0.82 -13.83
C ALA A 174 -16.01 -0.69 -13.74
N PHE A 175 -15.95 -1.36 -14.89
CA PHE A 175 -15.57 -2.76 -14.98
C PHE A 175 -15.15 -3.13 -16.41
N VAL A 176 -14.51 -4.29 -16.54
CA VAL A 176 -14.11 -4.87 -17.83
C VAL A 176 -14.79 -6.22 -18.00
N VAL A 177 -15.35 -6.44 -19.19
CA VAL A 177 -15.92 -7.72 -19.61
C VAL A 177 -14.88 -8.49 -20.44
N TYR A 178 -14.65 -9.73 -20.06
CA TYR A 178 -13.66 -10.61 -20.68
C TYR A 178 -14.33 -11.71 -21.50
N ARG A 179 -13.62 -12.19 -22.50
CA ARG A 179 -14.04 -13.40 -23.21
C ARG A 179 -13.86 -14.61 -22.30
N ASN A 180 -14.85 -15.50 -22.27
CA ASN A 180 -14.79 -16.76 -21.53
C ASN A 180 -13.93 -17.78 -22.28
N ASN A 181 -12.61 -17.59 -22.26
CA ASN A 181 -11.62 -18.49 -22.83
C ASN A 181 -10.33 -18.47 -21.99
N ILE A 182 -9.39 -19.35 -22.29
CA ILE A 182 -8.12 -19.48 -21.57
C ILE A 182 -7.29 -18.18 -21.62
N ALA A 183 -7.39 -17.41 -22.70
CA ALA A 183 -6.63 -16.17 -22.88
C ALA A 183 -7.21 -14.99 -22.08
N GLU A 184 -8.48 -15.08 -21.63
CA GLU A 184 -9.20 -14.04 -20.88
C GLU A 184 -9.03 -12.64 -21.52
N THR A 185 -9.31 -12.55 -22.83
CA THR A 185 -9.11 -11.32 -23.59
C THR A 185 -10.15 -10.27 -23.19
N PRO A 186 -9.76 -9.00 -22.89
CA PRO A 186 -10.73 -7.93 -22.66
C PRO A 186 -11.56 -7.68 -23.92
N MET A 187 -12.89 -7.67 -23.78
CA MET A 187 -13.85 -7.47 -24.86
C MET A 187 -14.51 -6.10 -24.83
N MET A 188 -14.79 -5.60 -23.61
CA MET A 188 -15.46 -4.33 -23.42
C MET A 188 -15.06 -3.71 -22.08
N GLY A 189 -14.64 -2.45 -22.11
CA GLY A 189 -14.51 -1.61 -20.94
C GLY A 189 -15.81 -0.83 -20.72
N VAL A 190 -16.30 -0.79 -19.49
CA VAL A 190 -17.52 -0.08 -19.13
C VAL A 190 -17.23 0.91 -18.04
N THR A 191 -17.66 2.14 -18.24
CA THR A 191 -17.74 3.17 -17.19
C THR A 191 -19.18 3.68 -17.15
N PHE A 192 -19.66 4.06 -15.96
CA PHE A 192 -21.03 4.57 -15.86
C PHE A 192 -21.20 5.60 -14.77
N ARG A 193 -22.26 6.39 -14.89
CA ARG A 193 -22.71 7.35 -13.87
C ARG A 193 -24.16 7.13 -13.54
N ARG A 194 -24.48 7.14 -12.25
CA ARG A 194 -25.86 7.07 -11.76
C ARG A 194 -26.31 8.48 -11.33
N LEU A 195 -27.46 8.89 -11.82
CA LEU A 195 -28.07 10.14 -11.43
C LEU A 195 -28.94 9.97 -10.17
N SER A 196 -29.26 11.08 -9.51
CA SER A 196 -30.10 11.11 -8.31
C SER A 196 -31.53 10.56 -8.52
N ASN A 197 -32.03 10.61 -9.75
CA ASN A 197 -33.32 10.02 -10.13
C ASN A 197 -33.25 8.51 -10.41
N GLY A 198 -32.13 7.86 -10.17
CA GLY A 198 -31.91 6.43 -10.41
C GLY A 198 -31.49 6.05 -11.83
N ASN A 199 -31.63 6.96 -12.80
CA ASN A 199 -31.21 6.69 -14.17
C ASN A 199 -29.70 6.51 -14.25
N THR A 200 -29.26 5.55 -15.07
CA THR A 200 -27.84 5.23 -15.22
C THR A 200 -27.42 5.37 -16.68
N TYR A 201 -26.29 6.01 -16.91
CA TYR A 201 -25.69 6.18 -18.21
C TYR A 201 -24.38 5.42 -18.28
N TYR A 202 -24.28 4.53 -19.26
CA TYR A 202 -23.13 3.65 -19.48
C TYR A 202 -22.38 4.07 -20.73
N THR A 203 -21.07 4.15 -20.63
CA THR A 203 -20.16 4.24 -21.76
C THR A 203 -19.47 2.89 -21.92
N CYS A 204 -19.79 2.18 -22.98
CA CYS A 204 -19.27 0.86 -23.29
C CYS A 204 -18.28 0.97 -24.46
N ILE A 205 -17.03 0.59 -24.26
CA ILE A 205 -15.98 0.73 -25.26
C ILE A 205 -15.41 -0.65 -25.57
N THR A 206 -15.63 -1.07 -26.81
CA THR A 206 -15.07 -2.29 -27.37
C THR A 206 -13.80 -1.97 -28.18
N GLU A 207 -13.17 -2.97 -28.77
CA GLU A 207 -12.06 -2.77 -29.69
C GLU A 207 -12.43 -1.86 -30.87
N ASP A 208 -13.62 -2.03 -31.46
CA ASP A 208 -14.03 -1.33 -32.65
C ASP A 208 -14.85 -0.06 -32.39
N SER A 209 -15.66 -0.06 -31.33
CA SER A 209 -16.73 0.92 -31.17
C SER A 209 -16.94 1.36 -29.72
N ARG A 210 -17.42 2.58 -29.58
CA ARG A 210 -17.89 3.18 -28.33
C ARG A 210 -19.40 3.33 -28.41
N TYR A 211 -20.10 2.85 -27.39
CA TYR A 211 -21.56 2.92 -27.27
C TYR A 211 -21.95 3.69 -26.02
N GLU A 212 -22.88 4.62 -26.18
CA GLU A 212 -23.54 5.31 -25.08
C GLU A 212 -24.92 4.67 -24.86
N ILE A 213 -25.11 4.07 -23.67
CA ILE A 213 -26.33 3.33 -23.34
C ILE A 213 -26.93 3.97 -22.07
N LYS A 214 -28.26 4.11 -22.05
CA LYS A 214 -28.99 4.57 -20.88
C LYS A 214 -29.91 3.49 -20.35
N ASN A 215 -29.97 3.38 -19.03
CA ASN A 215 -30.99 2.62 -18.32
C ASN A 215 -31.88 3.62 -17.54
N ILE A 216 -33.13 3.68 -17.93
CA ILE A 216 -34.12 4.58 -17.34
C ILE A 216 -35.07 3.76 -16.48
N ILE A 217 -35.21 4.14 -15.21
CA ILE A 217 -36.16 3.52 -14.29
C ILE A 217 -37.47 4.28 -14.39
N LYS A 218 -38.51 3.61 -14.91
CA LYS A 218 -39.88 4.16 -14.89
C LYS A 218 -40.45 4.00 -13.50
N ILE A 219 -40.90 5.10 -12.93
CA ILE A 219 -41.53 5.15 -11.61
C ILE A 219 -43.01 5.44 -11.81
N GLU A 220 -43.88 4.53 -11.39
CA GLU A 220 -45.33 4.71 -11.36
C GLU A 220 -45.81 4.69 -9.90
N ASN A 221 -46.53 5.72 -9.48
CA ASN A 221 -47.01 5.87 -8.10
C ASN A 221 -45.89 5.79 -7.02
N GLY A 222 -44.66 6.28 -7.34
CA GLY A 222 -43.53 6.23 -6.43
C GLY A 222 -42.82 4.87 -6.35
N ILE A 223 -43.23 3.89 -7.12
CA ILE A 223 -42.64 2.55 -7.16
C ILE A 223 -41.95 2.34 -8.50
N PRO A 224 -40.69 1.87 -8.50
CA PRO A 224 -39.97 1.51 -9.75
C PRO A 224 -40.69 0.31 -10.39
N THR A 225 -41.21 0.49 -11.60
CA THR A 225 -42.03 -0.51 -12.29
C THR A 225 -41.31 -1.21 -13.42
N LYS A 226 -40.41 -0.50 -14.13
CA LYS A 226 -39.75 -1.07 -15.29
C LYS A 226 -38.41 -0.36 -15.55
N GLU A 227 -37.40 -1.15 -15.88
CA GLU A 227 -36.15 -0.67 -16.45
C GLU A 227 -36.22 -0.69 -17.98
N GLU A 228 -35.79 0.40 -18.59
CA GLU A 228 -35.75 0.53 -20.05
C GLU A 228 -34.33 0.84 -20.50
N TRP A 229 -33.75 -0.10 -21.21
CA TRP A 229 -32.40 -0.01 -21.76
C TRP A 229 -32.46 0.42 -23.21
N SER A 230 -31.73 1.48 -23.55
CA SER A 230 -31.68 2.00 -24.93
C SER A 230 -30.37 2.75 -25.16
N PHE A 231 -30.01 2.92 -26.42
CA PHE A 231 -28.89 3.79 -26.75
C PHE A 231 -29.22 5.25 -26.40
N ASN A 232 -28.22 5.97 -25.91
CA ASN A 232 -28.35 7.38 -25.57
C ASN A 232 -28.02 8.27 -26.79
N ASP A 233 -28.44 7.86 -27.98
CA ASP A 233 -28.28 8.58 -29.22
C ASP A 233 -29.54 8.46 -30.05
N ASN A 234 -30.06 9.60 -30.48
CA ASN A 234 -31.30 9.67 -31.26
C ASN A 234 -31.05 9.69 -32.78
N ARG A 235 -29.81 9.59 -33.24
CA ARG A 235 -29.47 9.56 -34.67
C ARG A 235 -30.05 8.27 -35.31
N PRO A 236 -30.79 8.36 -36.44
CA PRO A 236 -31.48 7.19 -37.02
C PRO A 236 -30.53 6.09 -37.49
N ASN A 237 -29.29 6.43 -37.78
CA ASN A 237 -28.26 5.50 -38.26
C ASN A 237 -27.13 5.26 -37.23
N TYR A 238 -27.42 5.50 -35.95
CA TYR A 238 -26.41 5.26 -34.92
C TYR A 238 -26.05 3.77 -34.86
N ARG A 239 -24.78 3.48 -34.92
CA ARG A 239 -24.21 2.11 -34.82
C ARG A 239 -23.02 2.11 -33.84
N GLY A 240 -22.91 3.12 -32.98
CA GLY A 240 -21.76 3.38 -32.15
C GLY A 240 -20.77 4.35 -32.82
N GLU A 241 -19.90 4.94 -32.04
CA GLU A 241 -18.77 5.74 -32.50
C GLU A 241 -17.56 4.85 -32.66
N LYS A 242 -16.68 5.12 -33.64
CA LYS A 242 -15.45 4.35 -33.80
C LYS A 242 -14.52 4.56 -32.61
N ASN A 243 -13.95 3.48 -32.11
CA ASN A 243 -12.85 3.53 -31.16
C ASN A 243 -11.52 3.74 -31.94
N PRO A 244 -10.85 4.89 -31.82
CA PRO A 244 -9.63 5.16 -32.56
C PRO A 244 -8.47 4.26 -32.13
N LEU A 245 -8.40 3.88 -30.84
CA LEU A 245 -7.34 3.04 -30.28
C LEU A 245 -7.35 1.61 -30.79
N LYS A 246 -8.48 1.13 -31.33
CA LYS A 246 -8.68 -0.26 -31.77
C LYS A 246 -8.31 -1.30 -30.69
N LYS A 247 -8.46 -0.93 -29.44
CA LYS A 247 -8.24 -1.72 -28.22
C LYS A 247 -9.21 -1.29 -27.16
N VAL A 248 -9.47 -2.14 -26.19
CA VAL A 248 -10.28 -1.77 -25.03
C VAL A 248 -9.45 -0.81 -24.15
N PRO A 249 -9.89 0.46 -23.97
CA PRO A 249 -9.07 1.48 -23.33
C PRO A 249 -9.07 1.40 -21.79
N VAL A 250 -9.90 0.56 -21.19
CA VAL A 250 -10.01 0.35 -19.75
C VAL A 250 -9.19 -0.86 -19.36
N VAL A 251 -8.16 -0.64 -18.55
CA VAL A 251 -7.27 -1.68 -18.04
C VAL A 251 -7.60 -1.97 -16.59
N GLU A 252 -7.80 -3.25 -16.28
CA GLU A 252 -8.01 -3.71 -14.92
C GLU A 252 -6.67 -3.96 -14.23
N PHE A 253 -6.54 -3.45 -13.02
CA PHE A 253 -5.45 -3.73 -12.10
C PHE A 253 -5.96 -4.61 -10.98
N VAL A 254 -5.20 -5.62 -10.63
CA VAL A 254 -5.52 -6.50 -9.50
C VAL A 254 -4.33 -6.56 -8.56
N ARG A 255 -4.60 -6.56 -7.26
CA ARG A 255 -3.56 -6.68 -6.23
C ARG A 255 -2.96 -8.09 -6.21
N ALA A 256 -3.82 -9.08 -6.29
CA ALA A 256 -3.46 -10.49 -6.26
C ALA A 256 -4.46 -11.30 -7.10
N TYR A 257 -4.12 -12.55 -7.41
CA TYR A 257 -4.97 -13.42 -8.24
C TYR A 257 -6.33 -13.72 -7.59
N ASP A 258 -6.43 -13.68 -6.26
CA ASP A 258 -7.69 -13.83 -5.52
C ASP A 258 -8.56 -12.58 -5.53
N ARG A 259 -8.04 -11.45 -6.04
CA ARG A 259 -8.75 -10.17 -6.19
C ARG A 259 -9.32 -9.62 -4.88
N MET A 260 -8.62 -9.90 -3.77
CA MET A 260 -8.96 -9.45 -2.41
C MET A 260 -8.15 -8.20 -2.03
N GLY A 261 -8.74 -7.34 -1.21
CA GLY A 261 -8.07 -6.20 -0.59
C GLY A 261 -6.97 -6.61 0.39
N CYS A 262 -6.08 -5.65 0.75
CA CYS A 262 -4.88 -5.95 1.56
C CYS A 262 -5.20 -6.40 2.99
N PHE A 263 -6.34 -6.00 3.55
CA PHE A 263 -6.80 -6.35 4.90
C PHE A 263 -8.01 -7.29 4.91
N GLU A 264 -8.62 -7.57 3.76
CA GLU A 264 -9.91 -8.25 3.65
C GLU A 264 -9.95 -9.60 4.37
N ARG A 265 -8.87 -10.38 4.31
CA ARG A 265 -8.77 -11.69 4.98
C ARG A 265 -8.73 -11.60 6.50
N GLN A 266 -8.36 -10.44 7.04
CA GLN A 266 -8.19 -10.23 8.48
C GLN A 266 -9.39 -9.52 9.12
N ILE A 267 -10.45 -9.24 8.35
CA ILE A 267 -11.65 -8.59 8.87
C ILE A 267 -12.25 -9.34 10.08
N PRO A 268 -12.37 -10.67 10.09
CA PRO A 268 -12.88 -11.37 11.27
C PRO A 268 -12.01 -11.17 12.53
N ASP A 269 -10.69 -11.11 12.36
CA ASP A 269 -9.77 -10.85 13.48
C ASP A 269 -9.88 -9.39 13.97
N MET A 270 -10.05 -8.43 13.05
CA MET A 270 -10.26 -7.02 13.37
C MET A 270 -11.60 -6.80 14.08
N ASP A 271 -12.67 -7.45 13.64
CA ASP A 271 -13.99 -7.39 14.30
C ASP A 271 -13.92 -7.95 15.73
N ALA A 272 -13.22 -9.06 15.92
CA ALA A 272 -13.01 -9.64 17.24
C ALA A 272 -12.21 -8.72 18.17
N LEU A 273 -11.17 -8.05 17.62
CA LEU A 273 -10.37 -7.08 18.36
C LEU A 273 -11.19 -5.87 18.76
N ASN A 274 -12.02 -5.32 17.87
CA ASN A 274 -12.89 -4.18 18.16
C ASN A 274 -13.86 -4.47 19.33
N ILE A 275 -14.37 -5.71 19.40
CA ILE A 275 -15.22 -6.14 20.51
C ILE A 275 -14.41 -6.15 21.82
N GLU A 276 -13.20 -6.70 21.82
CA GLU A 276 -12.36 -6.77 23.02
C GLU A 276 -11.93 -5.37 23.50
N VAL A 277 -11.54 -4.49 22.59
CA VAL A 277 -11.20 -3.09 22.94
C VAL A 277 -12.40 -2.36 23.53
N SER A 278 -13.58 -2.58 22.95
CA SER A 278 -14.82 -2.00 23.48
C SER A 278 -15.18 -2.57 24.85
N ASP A 279 -15.07 -3.89 25.05
CA ASP A 279 -15.31 -4.54 26.34
C ASP A 279 -14.30 -4.08 27.41
N PHE A 280 -13.04 -3.87 27.02
CA PHE A 280 -12.02 -3.31 27.90
C PHE A 280 -12.37 -1.87 28.32
N ALA A 281 -12.74 -1.00 27.37
CA ALA A 281 -13.16 0.38 27.65
C ALA A 281 -14.38 0.44 28.59
N ASN A 282 -15.36 -0.44 28.37
CA ASN A 282 -16.55 -0.54 29.22
C ASN A 282 -16.19 -1.07 30.63
N SER A 283 -15.25 -2.02 30.72
CA SER A 283 -14.79 -2.53 32.02
C SER A 283 -14.05 -1.44 32.83
N VAL A 284 -13.25 -0.61 32.16
CA VAL A 284 -12.61 0.55 32.79
C VAL A 284 -13.66 1.55 33.27
N ALA A 285 -14.64 1.89 32.42
CA ALA A 285 -15.71 2.82 32.79
C ALA A 285 -16.56 2.29 33.96
N GLN A 286 -16.85 0.99 33.98
CA GLN A 286 -17.59 0.35 35.06
C GLN A 286 -16.82 0.36 36.37
N ASN A 287 -15.51 0.10 36.34
CA ASN A 287 -14.71 0.08 37.57
C ASN A 287 -14.41 1.48 38.13
N THR A 288 -14.43 2.52 37.30
CA THR A 288 -14.34 3.92 37.77
C THR A 288 -15.61 4.37 38.50
N GLN A 289 -16.75 3.70 38.29
CA GLN A 289 -18.01 3.92 38.98
C GLN A 289 -18.21 2.82 40.02
N GLU A 290 -17.37 2.78 41.04
CA GLU A 290 -17.36 1.76 42.10
C GLU A 290 -18.74 1.59 42.75
N ILE A 291 -19.19 0.33 42.89
CA ILE A 291 -20.33 -0.02 43.73
C ILE A 291 -19.80 -0.23 45.15
N TRP A 292 -20.33 0.51 46.08
CA TRP A 292 -19.99 0.36 47.50
C TRP A 292 -20.91 -0.64 48.16
N TRP A 293 -20.34 -1.65 48.76
CA TRP A 293 -21.05 -2.62 49.57
C TRP A 293 -20.90 -2.29 51.04
N GLY A 294 -21.99 -2.26 51.75
CA GLY A 294 -21.96 -2.02 53.19
C GLY A 294 -22.80 -3.04 53.94
N ASN A 295 -22.29 -3.49 55.09
CA ASN A 295 -23.03 -4.34 56.03
C ASN A 295 -23.23 -3.55 57.31
N ASP A 296 -24.45 -3.64 57.89
CA ASP A 296 -24.85 -2.95 59.10
C ASP A 296 -24.67 -1.40 59.03
N PHE A 297 -25.00 -0.82 57.88
CA PHE A 297 -24.84 0.59 57.59
C PHE A 297 -26.16 1.21 57.03
N GLU A 298 -26.57 2.33 57.62
CA GLU A 298 -27.63 3.18 57.09
C GLU A 298 -27.06 4.47 56.49
N PHE A 299 -27.44 4.81 55.27
CA PHE A 299 -27.07 6.11 54.71
C PHE A 299 -27.78 7.23 55.46
N PRO A 300 -27.09 8.37 55.69
CA PRO A 300 -27.74 9.53 56.30
C PRO A 300 -28.92 9.97 55.42
N LYS A 301 -30.04 10.23 56.13
CA LYS A 301 -31.26 10.74 55.51
C LYS A 301 -31.33 12.23 55.64
N ASP A 302 -31.87 12.92 54.63
CA ASP A 302 -32.15 14.35 54.73
C ASP A 302 -33.37 14.62 55.63
N ALA A 303 -33.66 15.92 55.86
CA ALA A 303 -34.81 16.32 56.68
C ALA A 303 -36.14 15.81 56.16
N ASN A 304 -36.19 15.36 54.91
CA ASN A 304 -37.41 14.82 54.23
C ASN A 304 -37.41 13.29 54.21
N GLY A 305 -36.43 12.62 54.80
CA GLY A 305 -36.35 11.16 54.87
C GLY A 305 -35.73 10.50 53.63
N ASN A 306 -35.23 11.26 52.64
CA ASN A 306 -34.58 10.73 51.44
C ASN A 306 -33.13 10.40 51.76
N THR A 307 -32.64 9.30 51.18
CA THR A 307 -31.22 8.88 51.31
C THR A 307 -30.32 9.90 50.64
N GLN A 308 -29.37 10.48 51.37
CA GLN A 308 -28.36 11.35 50.80
C GLN A 308 -27.29 10.51 50.10
N SER A 309 -27.06 10.76 48.80
CA SER A 309 -25.93 10.19 48.09
C SER A 309 -24.63 10.86 48.59
N ALA A 310 -23.60 10.05 48.90
CA ALA A 310 -22.29 10.57 49.28
C ALA A 310 -21.69 11.36 48.12
N LYS A 311 -21.26 12.59 48.35
CA LYS A 311 -20.51 13.40 47.40
C LYS A 311 -19.01 13.14 47.57
N SER A 312 -18.27 13.22 46.48
CA SER A 312 -16.81 13.09 46.51
C SER A 312 -16.20 14.02 47.57
N GLY A 313 -15.36 13.49 48.45
CA GLY A 313 -14.72 14.24 49.55
C GLY A 313 -15.54 14.37 50.84
N GLN A 314 -16.69 13.76 50.96
CA GLN A 314 -17.47 13.74 52.20
C GLN A 314 -17.03 12.60 53.14
N TRP A 315 -16.96 12.95 54.43
CA TRP A 315 -16.77 11.95 55.48
C TRP A 315 -18.10 11.25 55.79
N ILE A 316 -18.08 9.93 55.73
CA ILE A 316 -19.22 9.12 56.12
C ILE A 316 -19.04 8.73 57.59
N MET A 317 -19.90 9.23 58.45
CA MET A 317 -19.89 8.84 59.87
C MET A 317 -20.76 7.61 60.03
N THR A 318 -20.16 6.53 60.53
CA THR A 318 -20.87 5.29 60.87
C THR A 318 -21.06 5.15 62.35
N LYS A 319 -22.22 4.61 62.79
CA LYS A 319 -22.48 4.29 64.19
C LYS A 319 -22.30 2.79 64.39
N THR A 320 -21.60 2.43 65.47
CA THR A 320 -21.54 1.02 65.90
C THR A 320 -22.92 0.59 66.39
N LEU A 321 -23.46 -0.48 65.89
CA LEU A 321 -24.73 -1.02 66.32
C LEU A 321 -24.64 -1.62 67.72
N ALA A 322 -25.81 -1.76 68.39
CA ALA A 322 -25.90 -2.20 69.80
C ALA A 322 -25.26 -3.57 70.06
N ASN A 323 -25.03 -4.37 69.04
CA ASN A 323 -24.41 -5.71 69.11
C ASN A 323 -22.88 -5.71 69.12
N GLY A 324 -22.22 -4.54 69.13
CA GLY A 324 -20.74 -4.42 69.12
C GLY A 324 -20.10 -4.74 67.78
N GLN A 325 -20.87 -5.05 66.73
CA GLN A 325 -20.33 -5.26 65.39
C GLN A 325 -20.01 -3.91 64.75
N LYS A 326 -18.84 -3.81 64.16
CA LYS A 326 -18.39 -2.61 63.45
C LYS A 326 -19.00 -2.60 62.05
N PRO A 327 -19.61 -1.50 61.59
CA PRO A 327 -20.06 -1.39 60.24
C PRO A 327 -18.86 -1.51 59.27
N LEU A 328 -19.00 -2.32 58.25
CA LEU A 328 -18.02 -2.52 57.22
C LEU A 328 -18.53 -1.87 55.93
N ILE A 329 -17.75 -0.96 55.38
CA ILE A 329 -17.99 -0.34 54.06
C ILE A 329 -16.74 -0.59 53.25
N GLN A 330 -16.88 -1.21 52.14
CA GLN A 330 -15.78 -1.45 51.21
C GLN A 330 -16.29 -1.34 49.76
N PRO A 331 -15.44 -0.86 48.85
CA PRO A 331 -15.80 -0.93 47.42
C PRO A 331 -15.90 -2.39 46.99
N LEU A 332 -16.93 -2.71 46.25
CA LEU A 332 -17.07 -3.99 45.60
C LEU A 332 -16.23 -3.95 44.33
N SER A 333 -14.90 -3.89 44.48
CA SER A 333 -13.97 -3.94 43.34
C SER A 333 -13.72 -5.38 42.94
N SER A 334 -13.98 -5.70 41.70
CA SER A 334 -13.45 -6.92 41.11
C SER A 334 -11.96 -6.73 40.83
N THR A 335 -11.15 -7.69 41.18
CA THR A 335 -9.74 -7.75 40.76
C THR A 335 -9.69 -8.03 39.26
N PHE A 336 -9.78 -6.98 38.45
CA PHE A 336 -9.66 -7.10 37.00
C PHE A 336 -8.20 -6.90 36.60
N ASP A 337 -7.64 -7.86 35.87
CA ASP A 337 -6.26 -7.75 35.37
C ASP A 337 -6.19 -6.88 34.10
N TYR A 338 -6.14 -5.57 34.30
CA TYR A 338 -6.00 -4.60 33.22
C TYR A 338 -4.75 -4.81 32.39
N GLY A 339 -3.63 -5.16 33.02
CA GLY A 339 -2.35 -5.37 32.35
C GLY A 339 -2.37 -6.57 31.41
N GLY A 340 -2.93 -7.69 31.89
CA GLY A 340 -3.06 -8.90 31.10
C GLY A 340 -3.99 -8.71 29.89
N VAL A 341 -5.11 -8.00 30.07
CA VAL A 341 -6.04 -7.73 28.95
C VAL A 341 -5.41 -6.78 27.94
N GLN A 342 -4.74 -5.71 28.38
CA GLN A 342 -4.04 -4.79 27.49
C GLN A 342 -2.95 -5.50 26.68
N ALA A 343 -2.15 -6.35 27.31
CA ALA A 343 -1.12 -7.12 26.64
C ALA A 343 -1.71 -8.09 25.60
N ASN A 344 -2.87 -8.70 25.89
CA ASN A 344 -3.58 -9.55 24.93
C ASN A 344 -4.08 -8.76 23.73
N ILE A 345 -4.68 -7.58 23.93
CA ILE A 345 -5.13 -6.67 22.87
C ILE A 345 -3.96 -6.29 21.97
N GLU A 346 -2.84 -5.87 22.56
CA GLU A 346 -1.64 -5.50 21.82
C GLU A 346 -1.03 -6.67 21.04
N SER A 347 -0.97 -7.86 21.63
CA SER A 347 -0.52 -9.08 20.97
C SER A 347 -1.39 -9.42 19.75
N LYS A 348 -2.72 -9.32 19.86
CA LYS A 348 -3.64 -9.57 18.75
C LYS A 348 -3.48 -8.51 17.65
N ARG A 349 -3.39 -7.24 18.03
CA ARG A 349 -3.13 -6.15 17.09
C ARG A 349 -1.87 -6.38 16.28
N ASN A 350 -0.77 -6.72 16.96
CA ASN A 350 0.50 -7.03 16.33
C ASN A 350 0.41 -8.25 15.40
N THR A 351 -0.33 -9.27 15.81
CA THR A 351 -0.59 -10.46 14.98
C THR A 351 -1.36 -10.12 13.70
N ILE A 352 -2.37 -9.25 13.77
CA ILE A 352 -3.13 -8.79 12.60
C ILE A 352 -2.21 -8.01 11.64
N LEU A 353 -1.41 -7.09 12.16
CA LEU A 353 -0.46 -6.32 11.35
C LEU A 353 0.56 -7.23 10.65
N GLN A 354 1.11 -8.22 11.35
CA GLN A 354 2.02 -9.21 10.76
C GLN A 354 1.36 -10.04 9.66
N LYS A 355 0.11 -10.49 9.85
CA LYS A 355 -0.67 -11.21 8.83
C LYS A 355 -0.93 -10.35 7.58
N CYS A 356 -0.99 -9.02 7.74
CA CYS A 356 -1.11 -8.05 6.65
C CYS A 356 0.25 -7.64 6.06
N TYR A 357 1.35 -8.24 6.52
CA TYR A 357 2.72 -7.88 6.10
C TYR A 357 3.10 -6.42 6.43
N VAL A 358 2.60 -5.89 7.53
CA VAL A 358 3.01 -4.58 8.07
C VAL A 358 4.11 -4.82 9.09
N PRO A 359 5.31 -4.20 8.94
CA PRO A 359 6.38 -4.31 9.91
C PRO A 359 5.96 -3.73 11.26
N LEU A 360 6.35 -4.40 12.34
CA LEU A 360 6.13 -3.87 13.67
C LEU A 360 7.24 -2.87 14.01
N GLN A 361 6.85 -1.78 14.68
CA GLN A 361 7.82 -0.89 15.32
C GLN A 361 8.33 -1.57 16.57
N THR A 362 9.47 -2.23 16.47
CA THR A 362 10.23 -2.71 17.65
C THR A 362 11.20 -1.61 18.06
N ASP A 363 11.18 -1.25 19.34
CA ASP A 363 12.19 -0.35 19.89
C ASP A 363 13.57 -0.95 19.61
N PRO A 364 14.48 -0.18 19.01
CA PRO A 364 15.84 -0.63 18.79
C PRO A 364 16.51 -0.76 20.17
N GLY A 365 16.53 -1.97 20.71
CA GLY A 365 17.40 -2.28 21.85
C GLY A 365 18.82 -1.83 21.49
N GLY A 366 19.41 -0.96 22.33
CA GLY A 366 20.67 -0.30 22.05
C GLY A 366 21.73 -1.28 21.53
N GLY A 367 22.21 -1.06 20.29
CA GLY A 367 23.29 -1.82 19.67
C GLY A 367 22.94 -2.67 18.46
N SER A 368 21.68 -2.76 18.03
CA SER A 368 21.34 -3.49 16.81
C SER A 368 21.65 -2.66 15.56
N THR A 369 22.38 -3.25 14.62
CA THR A 369 22.64 -2.62 13.32
C THR A 369 21.36 -2.52 12.50
N ALA A 370 21.26 -1.52 11.61
CA ALA A 370 20.10 -1.31 10.72
C ALA A 370 19.69 -2.61 9.97
N ASN A 371 20.65 -3.46 9.61
CA ASN A 371 20.42 -4.74 8.98
C ASN A 371 19.75 -5.77 9.92
N ALA A 372 20.12 -5.81 11.19
CA ALA A 372 19.49 -6.71 12.17
C ALA A 372 18.04 -6.27 12.46
N MET A 373 17.78 -4.98 12.51
CA MET A 373 16.43 -4.42 12.66
C MET A 373 15.55 -4.76 11.45
N SER A 374 16.08 -4.66 10.23
CA SER A 374 15.32 -4.97 9.02
C SER A 374 14.93 -6.44 8.91
N LEU A 375 15.76 -7.32 9.41
CA LEU A 375 15.49 -8.78 9.44
C LEU A 375 14.49 -9.16 10.53
N SER A 376 14.56 -8.52 11.71
CA SER A 376 13.77 -8.90 12.89
C SER A 376 12.35 -8.31 12.89
N SER A 377 12.11 -7.15 12.28
CA SER A 377 10.85 -6.39 12.38
C SER A 377 9.84 -6.65 11.26
N GLY A 378 10.05 -7.66 10.41
CA GLY A 378 9.09 -8.05 9.38
C GLY A 378 9.22 -7.31 8.03
N TRP A 379 10.23 -6.45 7.85
CA TRP A 379 10.47 -5.72 6.60
C TRP A 379 10.73 -6.63 5.41
N SER A 380 11.42 -7.76 5.61
CA SER A 380 11.64 -8.75 4.56
C SER A 380 10.34 -9.38 4.05
N ALA A 381 9.38 -9.60 4.95
CA ALA A 381 8.06 -10.12 4.57
C ALA A 381 7.24 -9.06 3.81
N ALA A 382 7.31 -7.78 4.23
CA ALA A 382 6.70 -6.67 3.54
C ALA A 382 7.26 -6.51 2.10
N GLU A 383 8.58 -6.57 1.94
CA GLU A 383 9.26 -6.50 0.65
C GLU A 383 8.87 -7.66 -0.27
N ASN A 384 8.87 -8.89 0.24
CA ASN A 384 8.46 -10.06 -0.55
C ASN A 384 6.99 -9.96 -0.99
N SER A 385 6.10 -9.43 -0.14
CA SER A 385 4.70 -9.16 -0.50
C SER A 385 4.62 -8.12 -1.61
N ALA A 386 5.34 -7.01 -1.46
CA ALA A 386 5.38 -5.93 -2.44
C ALA A 386 5.93 -6.37 -3.80
N LEU A 387 6.98 -7.20 -3.82
CA LEU A 387 7.52 -7.77 -5.07
C LEU A 387 6.52 -8.68 -5.80
N LYS A 388 5.71 -9.46 -5.07
CA LYS A 388 4.66 -10.29 -5.68
C LYS A 388 3.57 -9.42 -6.30
N GLU A 389 3.12 -8.39 -5.58
CA GLU A 389 2.11 -7.43 -6.05
C GLU A 389 2.62 -6.68 -7.29
N GLU A 390 3.88 -6.23 -7.28
CA GLU A 390 4.54 -5.54 -8.40
C GLU A 390 4.50 -6.34 -9.70
N GLN A 391 4.76 -7.67 -9.65
CA GLN A 391 4.76 -8.49 -10.86
C GLN A 391 3.38 -8.49 -11.55
N ILE A 392 2.31 -8.48 -10.76
CA ILE A 392 0.93 -8.47 -11.28
C ILE A 392 0.60 -7.08 -11.83
N ILE A 393 0.92 -6.03 -11.08
CA ILE A 393 0.67 -4.64 -11.46
C ILE A 393 1.47 -4.25 -12.70
N ARG A 394 2.71 -4.73 -12.82
CA ARG A 394 3.56 -4.52 -13.99
C ARG A 394 2.89 -4.97 -15.28
N ARG A 395 2.19 -6.12 -15.27
CA ARG A 395 1.43 -6.60 -16.42
C ARG A 395 0.37 -5.58 -16.86
N SER A 396 -0.41 -5.06 -15.92
CA SER A 396 -1.44 -4.06 -16.21
C SER A 396 -0.84 -2.72 -16.66
N LYS A 397 0.27 -2.29 -16.07
CA LYS A 397 1.01 -1.09 -16.52
C LYS A 397 1.56 -1.24 -17.95
N MET A 398 2.01 -2.44 -18.35
CA MET A 398 2.40 -2.71 -19.74
C MET A 398 1.22 -2.60 -20.71
N MET A 399 0.01 -2.99 -20.29
CA MET A 399 -1.20 -2.81 -21.12
C MET A 399 -1.56 -1.31 -21.23
N VAL A 400 -1.39 -0.53 -20.17
CA VAL A 400 -1.57 0.93 -20.22
C VAL A 400 -0.55 1.55 -21.16
N LEU A 401 0.72 1.20 -21.05
CA LEU A 401 1.78 1.67 -21.96
C LEU A 401 1.46 1.35 -23.43
N GLU A 402 0.91 0.18 -23.70
CA GLU A 402 0.49 -0.19 -25.04
C GLU A 402 -0.60 0.74 -25.60
N LEU A 403 -1.53 1.20 -24.75
CA LEU A 403 -2.56 2.17 -25.12
C LEU A 403 -1.98 3.59 -25.27
N GLU A 404 -1.05 3.99 -24.41
CA GLU A 404 -0.35 5.27 -24.50
C GLU A 404 0.42 5.38 -25.83
N LEU A 405 1.19 4.34 -26.18
CA LEU A 405 1.92 4.30 -27.46
C LEU A 405 0.97 4.31 -28.66
N ALA A 406 -0.16 3.62 -28.59
CA ALA A 406 -1.18 3.67 -29.65
C ALA A 406 -1.79 5.07 -29.79
N ALA A 407 -2.01 5.79 -28.69
CA ALA A 407 -2.49 7.18 -28.71
C ALA A 407 -1.45 8.14 -29.30
N ILE A 408 -0.17 7.94 -28.97
CA ILE A 408 0.95 8.73 -29.54
C ILE A 408 1.02 8.51 -31.07
N GLU A 409 0.90 7.25 -31.53
CA GLU A 409 0.90 6.94 -32.96
C GLU A 409 -0.28 7.61 -33.69
N LEU A 410 -1.47 7.60 -33.09
CA LEU A 410 -2.65 8.29 -33.65
C LEU A 410 -2.51 9.81 -33.72
N ARG A 411 -1.67 10.38 -32.90
CA ARG A 411 -1.34 11.80 -32.82
C ARG A 411 0.02 12.15 -33.44
N SER A 412 0.58 11.25 -34.25
CA SER A 412 1.90 11.42 -34.87
C SER A 412 2.12 12.77 -35.54
N ASN A 413 1.07 13.37 -36.11
CA ASN A 413 1.15 14.70 -36.72
C ASN A 413 1.49 15.83 -35.71
N TRP A 414 1.20 15.64 -34.43
CA TRP A 414 1.54 16.63 -33.38
C TRP A 414 2.96 16.48 -32.87
N PHE A 415 3.51 15.30 -33.03
CA PHE A 415 4.83 14.92 -32.54
C PHE A 415 5.77 14.57 -33.71
N GLU A 416 5.55 15.19 -34.89
CA GLU A 416 6.34 14.92 -36.08
C GLU A 416 7.84 15.18 -35.81
N GLY A 417 8.67 14.18 -36.13
CA GLY A 417 10.10 14.21 -35.87
C GLY A 417 10.52 13.86 -34.43
N SER A 418 9.57 13.69 -33.50
CA SER A 418 9.89 13.29 -32.13
C SER A 418 10.38 11.85 -32.06
N PRO A 419 11.43 11.55 -31.28
CA PRO A 419 11.94 10.20 -31.09
C PRO A 419 10.92 9.26 -30.44
N VAL A 420 9.92 9.77 -29.72
CA VAL A 420 8.88 8.97 -29.05
C VAL A 420 8.06 8.12 -30.01
N LEU A 421 7.89 8.56 -31.27
CA LEU A 421 7.19 7.81 -32.32
C LEU A 421 7.90 6.52 -32.74
N LYS A 422 9.17 6.35 -32.38
CA LYS A 422 9.96 5.14 -32.68
C LYS A 422 9.93 4.12 -31.54
N LEU A 423 9.39 4.48 -30.38
CA LEU A 423 9.31 3.58 -29.22
C LEU A 423 8.43 2.38 -29.51
N LYS A 424 8.92 1.21 -29.15
CA LYS A 424 8.17 -0.04 -29.17
C LYS A 424 7.93 -0.52 -27.75
N LEU A 425 6.82 -1.21 -27.53
CA LEU A 425 6.48 -1.81 -26.25
C LEU A 425 7.58 -2.71 -25.69
N SER A 426 8.36 -3.37 -26.57
CA SER A 426 9.50 -4.22 -26.20
C SER A 426 10.66 -3.45 -25.55
N ASP A 427 10.78 -2.16 -25.84
CA ASP A 427 11.96 -1.37 -25.52
C ASP A 427 11.81 -0.66 -24.16
N VAL A 428 10.60 -0.64 -23.61
CA VAL A 428 10.26 0.10 -22.41
C VAL A 428 9.72 -0.83 -21.32
N VAL A 429 10.03 -0.55 -20.06
CA VAL A 429 9.47 -1.24 -18.90
C VAL A 429 9.15 -0.25 -17.79
N PRO A 430 8.03 -0.43 -17.07
CA PRO A 430 7.76 0.36 -15.88
C PRO A 430 8.73 -0.04 -14.76
N LYS A 431 9.34 0.95 -14.14
CA LYS A 431 10.22 0.82 -12.98
C LYS A 431 9.47 1.24 -11.72
N PHE A 432 9.40 0.33 -10.77
CA PHE A 432 8.87 0.57 -9.43
C PHE A 432 10.04 0.85 -8.49
N THR A 433 10.03 2.01 -7.87
CA THR A 433 11.07 2.41 -6.93
C THR A 433 10.45 2.50 -5.53
N ARG A 434 11.02 1.80 -4.55
CA ARG A 434 10.60 1.89 -3.15
C ARG A 434 11.65 2.65 -2.37
N LEU A 435 11.20 3.58 -1.54
CA LEU A 435 12.07 4.20 -0.54
C LEU A 435 12.36 3.15 0.54
N LYS A 436 13.38 2.35 0.29
CA LYS A 436 13.99 1.59 1.38
C LYS A 436 14.73 2.60 2.22
N THR A 437 14.21 2.91 3.41
CA THR A 437 14.85 3.79 4.41
C THR A 437 16.12 3.13 4.99
N TYR A 438 16.72 2.23 4.23
CA TYR A 438 17.99 1.63 4.60
C TYR A 438 19.08 2.62 4.29
N ASP A 439 19.58 3.15 5.38
CA ASP A 439 20.92 3.66 5.50
C ASP A 439 21.55 4.06 4.16
N LEU A 440 21.26 5.32 3.76
CA LEU A 440 21.90 5.94 2.60
C LEU A 440 23.42 5.70 2.63
N GLY A 441 24.00 5.65 3.84
CA GLY A 441 25.38 5.31 4.09
C GLY A 441 25.75 3.89 3.63
N THR A 442 24.94 2.87 3.95
CA THR A 442 25.21 1.49 3.52
C THR A 442 25.11 1.36 2.01
N LYS A 443 24.10 1.98 1.37
CA LYS A 443 23.97 1.99 -0.09
C LYS A 443 25.15 2.70 -0.75
N THR A 444 25.50 3.88 -0.24
CA THR A 444 26.64 4.65 -0.75
C THR A 444 27.95 3.89 -0.58
N ASN A 445 28.18 3.27 0.58
CA ASN A 445 29.36 2.46 0.84
C ASN A 445 29.43 1.23 -0.08
N SER A 446 28.30 0.57 -0.33
CA SER A 446 28.21 -0.55 -1.27
C SER A 446 28.52 -0.12 -2.70
N MET A 447 28.00 1.03 -3.14
CA MET A 447 28.31 1.61 -4.45
C MET A 447 29.81 1.91 -4.58
N ILE A 448 30.40 2.57 -3.59
CA ILE A 448 31.82 2.88 -3.55
C ILE A 448 32.67 1.59 -3.58
N ALA A 449 32.27 0.58 -2.80
CA ALA A 449 32.97 -0.71 -2.78
C ALA A 449 32.92 -1.42 -4.15
N MET A 450 31.77 -1.40 -4.84
CA MET A 450 31.66 -1.94 -6.20
C MET A 450 32.51 -1.20 -7.20
N ILE A 451 32.52 0.14 -7.15
CA ILE A 451 33.36 0.97 -8.02
C ILE A 451 34.86 0.70 -7.76
N LYS A 452 35.26 0.57 -6.49
CA LYS A 452 36.63 0.23 -6.10
C LYS A 452 37.05 -1.17 -6.56
N SER A 453 36.13 -2.12 -6.60
CA SER A 453 36.41 -3.48 -7.10
C SER A 453 36.36 -3.59 -8.64
N GLY A 454 36.30 -2.47 -9.37
CA GLY A 454 36.36 -2.46 -10.83
C GLY A 454 35.01 -2.65 -11.52
N VAL A 455 33.89 -2.65 -10.79
CA VAL A 455 32.55 -2.68 -11.39
C VAL A 455 32.28 -1.32 -12.04
N ASN A 456 31.75 -1.34 -13.27
CA ASN A 456 31.35 -0.12 -13.97
C ASN A 456 30.39 0.72 -13.10
N GLY A 457 30.64 2.03 -12.97
CA GLY A 457 29.90 2.93 -12.10
C GLY A 457 28.39 2.96 -12.37
N ARG A 458 27.98 2.84 -13.65
CA ARG A 458 26.57 2.74 -14.03
C ARG A 458 25.93 1.45 -13.50
N VAL A 459 26.64 0.32 -13.58
CA VAL A 459 26.17 -0.96 -13.05
C VAL A 459 26.09 -0.92 -11.54
N ALA A 460 27.07 -0.29 -10.87
CA ALA A 460 27.07 -0.10 -9.43
C ALA A 460 25.87 0.75 -8.97
N MET A 461 25.59 1.88 -9.65
CA MET A 461 24.43 2.72 -9.38
C MET A 461 23.12 1.96 -9.58
N GLN A 462 23.01 1.16 -10.64
CA GLN A 462 21.81 0.37 -10.95
C GLN A 462 21.58 -0.75 -9.92
N THR A 463 22.66 -1.38 -9.46
CA THR A 463 22.57 -2.49 -8.48
C THR A 463 22.15 -1.98 -7.10
N VAL A 464 22.64 -0.81 -6.71
CA VAL A 464 22.37 -0.21 -5.40
C VAL A 464 21.00 0.46 -5.34
N ASP A 465 20.43 0.79 -6.51
CA ASP A 465 19.11 1.44 -6.64
C ASP A 465 18.98 2.69 -5.74
N LEU A 466 19.96 3.60 -5.89
CA LEU A 466 20.05 4.83 -5.10
C LEU A 466 19.29 5.99 -5.76
N PHE A 467 19.24 5.99 -7.09
CA PHE A 467 18.67 7.07 -7.89
C PHE A 467 17.43 6.60 -8.63
N PRO A 468 16.35 7.42 -8.69
CA PRO A 468 15.15 7.11 -9.46
C PRO A 468 15.48 6.90 -10.94
N ASP A 469 16.26 7.79 -11.52
CA ASP A 469 16.79 7.68 -12.87
C ASP A 469 18.32 7.48 -12.83
N VAL A 470 18.72 6.23 -13.03
CA VAL A 470 20.14 5.85 -13.05
C VAL A 470 20.84 6.34 -14.33
N ALA A 471 20.09 6.50 -15.44
CA ALA A 471 20.69 6.95 -16.69
C ALA A 471 21.06 8.44 -16.60
N GLN A 472 20.16 9.27 -16.10
CA GLN A 472 20.41 10.68 -15.87
C GLN A 472 21.53 10.86 -14.82
N ALA A 473 21.43 10.18 -13.67
CA ALA A 473 22.44 10.26 -12.62
C ALA A 473 23.83 9.83 -13.11
N TRP A 474 23.90 8.84 -14.01
CA TRP A 474 25.16 8.42 -14.62
C TRP A 474 25.71 9.47 -15.59
N ASN A 475 24.87 10.03 -16.46
CA ASN A 475 25.29 11.06 -17.41
C ASN A 475 25.84 12.29 -16.70
N ASP A 476 25.18 12.71 -15.62
CA ASP A 476 25.60 13.87 -14.81
C ASP A 476 26.89 13.60 -14.00
N SER A 477 27.15 12.36 -13.62
CA SER A 477 28.25 11.98 -12.72
C SER A 477 29.40 11.27 -13.40
N ARG A 478 29.27 10.90 -14.66
CA ARG A 478 30.20 10.03 -15.42
C ARG A 478 31.65 10.52 -15.35
N GLU A 479 31.88 11.77 -15.69
CA GLU A 479 33.24 12.34 -15.70
C GLU A 479 33.91 12.32 -14.31
N MET A 480 33.13 12.57 -13.26
CA MET A 480 33.64 12.54 -11.88
C MET A 480 33.99 11.12 -11.45
N ILE A 481 33.16 10.15 -11.80
CA ILE A 481 33.33 8.74 -11.43
C ILE A 481 34.52 8.14 -12.19
N GLU A 482 34.68 8.43 -13.48
CA GLU A 482 35.83 8.00 -14.28
C GLU A 482 37.13 8.58 -13.73
N LYS A 483 37.18 9.87 -13.39
CA LYS A 483 38.34 10.50 -12.73
C LYS A 483 38.65 9.87 -11.36
N LEU A 484 37.63 9.52 -10.60
CA LEU A 484 37.77 8.85 -9.31
C LEU A 484 38.36 7.43 -9.48
N GLN A 485 37.90 6.67 -10.46
CA GLN A 485 38.45 5.34 -10.78
C GLN A 485 39.92 5.42 -11.22
N GLU A 486 40.26 6.34 -12.10
CA GLU A 486 41.65 6.57 -12.51
C GLU A 486 42.55 6.95 -11.33
N SER A 487 42.08 7.80 -10.42
CA SER A 487 42.81 8.20 -9.22
C SER A 487 43.07 7.05 -8.25
N LEU A 488 42.12 6.12 -8.14
CA LEU A 488 42.22 4.93 -7.28
C LEU A 488 43.21 3.92 -7.88
N ILE A 489 43.18 3.69 -9.19
CA ILE A 489 44.11 2.80 -9.90
C ILE A 489 45.54 3.33 -9.77
N LYS A 490 45.74 4.65 -9.97
CA LYS A 490 47.07 5.28 -9.80
C LYS A 490 47.60 5.18 -8.36
N LYS A 491 46.73 5.22 -7.35
CA LYS A 491 47.18 5.04 -5.96
C LYS A 491 47.56 3.59 -5.65
N GLU A 492 46.93 2.61 -6.23
CA GLU A 492 47.31 1.19 -6.07
C GLU A 492 48.61 0.87 -6.80
N GLU A 493 48.85 1.43 -7.99
CA GLU A 493 50.12 1.29 -8.72
C GLU A 493 51.29 1.93 -7.98
N THR A 494 51.03 3.06 -7.27
CA THR A 494 52.07 3.73 -6.49
C THR A 494 52.40 3.02 -5.17
N SER A 495 51.47 2.25 -4.63
CA SER A 495 51.65 1.47 -3.39
C SER A 495 52.32 0.11 -3.62
N THR A 496 52.45 -0.34 -4.88
CA THR A 496 53.04 -1.62 -5.27
C THR A 496 54.49 -1.52 -5.75
N GLN A 497 55.12 -0.31 -5.74
CA GLN A 497 56.56 -0.20 -6.01
C GLN A 497 57.35 -0.63 -4.76
N PRO A 498 58.26 -1.63 -4.90
CA PRO A 498 59.11 -2.04 -3.78
C PRO A 498 60.10 -0.92 -3.49
N ALA A 499 60.22 -0.56 -2.21
CA ALA A 499 61.18 0.39 -1.72
C ALA A 499 62.60 0.01 -2.21
N GLN A 500 63.20 0.85 -3.04
CA GLN A 500 64.62 0.75 -3.37
C GLN A 500 65.43 0.93 -2.09
N SER A 501 66.17 -0.11 -1.74
CA SER A 501 67.10 -0.11 -0.65
C SER A 501 68.31 0.79 -1.02
N ASP A 502 68.37 1.97 -0.43
CA ASP A 502 69.59 2.78 -0.37
C ASP A 502 70.61 2.09 0.54
N LYS A 503 71.62 1.48 -0.12
CA LYS A 503 72.87 1.13 0.55
C LYS A 503 73.63 2.44 0.84
N ARG A 504 73.69 2.82 2.09
CA ARG A 504 74.67 3.77 2.61
C ARG A 504 75.63 3.04 3.51
N GLU A 505 76.89 3.27 3.21
CA GLU A 505 78.13 2.75 3.78
C GLU A 505 78.23 2.94 5.28
N MET A 506 78.72 1.89 5.94
CA MET A 506 79.25 1.92 7.31
C MET A 506 80.44 2.92 7.39
N ALA A 507 80.36 3.84 8.33
CA ALA A 507 81.54 4.46 8.94
C ALA A 507 81.42 4.25 10.46
N ASP A 508 82.46 3.55 10.89
CA ASP A 508 82.84 3.21 12.24
C ASP A 508 82.97 4.43 13.14
N ASN A 509 82.43 4.37 14.36
CA ASN A 509 83.03 4.99 15.52
C ASN A 509 82.46 4.40 16.84
N THR A 510 83.36 3.76 17.52
CA THR A 510 83.36 3.39 18.92
C THR A 510 83.18 4.61 19.83
N ASP A 511 82.34 4.53 20.87
CA ASP A 511 82.69 4.52 22.29
C ASP A 511 81.53 4.79 23.25
N GLN A 512 81.42 3.91 24.20
CA GLN A 512 81.25 4.04 25.65
C GLN A 512 79.92 4.53 26.28
N THR A 513 79.47 3.59 27.14
CA THR A 513 78.87 3.77 28.50
C THR A 513 77.46 4.35 28.59
N GLY A 514 76.58 3.66 29.13
CA GLY A 514 76.38 3.09 30.39
C GLY A 514 74.92 3.15 30.84
N ASN A 515 74.51 2.12 31.49
CA ASN A 515 73.39 2.03 32.44
C ASN A 515 71.93 1.79 31.94
N SER A 516 71.58 0.54 32.10
CA SER A 516 70.26 0.06 32.54
C SER A 516 69.95 0.53 33.99
N PRO A 517 68.70 0.49 34.45
CA PRO A 517 68.08 -0.75 34.96
C PRO A 517 66.61 -0.87 34.59
N ILE A 518 66.12 -2.09 34.18
CA ILE A 518 65.52 -3.19 35.00
C ILE A 518 64.43 -2.69 35.98
N LEU A 519 63.29 -3.27 35.76
CA LEU A 519 62.37 -3.91 36.71
C LEU A 519 61.05 -4.21 35.97
N ASP A 520 60.77 -5.43 35.64
CA ASP A 520 60.18 -6.50 36.47
C ASP A 520 58.86 -5.99 37.07
N GLY A 521 57.82 -6.62 36.83
CA GLY A 521 57.38 -7.90 37.19
C GLY A 521 55.90 -8.09 37.09
N MET A 522 55.57 -9.29 36.71
CA MET A 522 54.59 -10.20 37.30
C MET A 522 53.12 -9.78 37.30
N ASN A 523 52.31 -10.48 36.56
CA ASN A 523 51.81 -11.88 36.69
C ASN A 523 50.95 -12.09 37.95
N THR A 524 49.91 -12.79 37.70
CA THR A 524 49.05 -13.68 38.51
C THR A 524 47.66 -13.12 38.81
N ASP A 525 46.71 -13.74 38.22
CA ASP A 525 45.94 -14.92 38.66
C ASP A 525 44.80 -14.67 39.67
N ARG A 526 43.70 -15.23 39.26
CA ARG A 526 42.73 -16.06 40.03
C ARG A 526 41.54 -15.40 40.74
N ASN A 527 40.45 -15.94 40.26
CA ASN A 527 39.36 -16.65 41.00
C ASN A 527 38.52 -15.84 42.01
N GLY A 528 37.26 -16.05 41.81
CA GLY A 528 36.44 -16.52 42.93
C GLY A 528 35.06 -15.90 43.02
N ASP A 529 34.15 -16.72 42.68
CA ASP A 529 32.87 -17.04 43.35
C ASP A 529 31.94 -15.94 43.90
N ALA A 530 30.74 -16.01 43.38
CA ALA A 530 29.48 -16.39 44.05
C ALA A 530 28.78 -15.38 44.99
N ASN A 531 27.48 -15.33 44.71
CA ASN A 531 26.35 -15.03 45.58
C ASN A 531 25.96 -13.57 45.85
N GLY A 532 24.72 -13.35 45.45
CA GLY A 532 23.85 -12.27 45.89
C GLY A 532 22.70 -12.05 44.94
#